data_65d4a6695a7bf29dcf1a65453f2de082
#
_entry.id   65d4a6695a7bf29dcf1a65453f2de082
#
_cell.length_a   1.000
_cell.length_b   1.000
_cell.length_c   1.000
_cell.angle_alpha   90.00
_cell.angle_beta   90.00
_cell.angle_gamma   90.00
#
_symmetry.space_group_name_H-M   'P 1'
#
loop_
_entity.id
_entity.type
_entity.pdbx_description
1 polymer ?
#
loop_
_entity_poly.entity_id
_entity_poly.type
_entity_poly.pdbx_seq_one_letter_code
_entity_poly.pdbx_strand_id
1 'polypeptide(L)'
;VVVFIRGDLEIIETKLVNYLGDQIHTAVITEECGLNAGYIGPVGLHINAPHVVLYDKSLEGRNNLSCGANEEEYHFKGLDMERDVKDAEYHDFAKVYEGGICPKCGKKTVRISKGIEVGNIFQLGTKYTKSMKMTYVDKDGERQTPIMGCYGIGVGRLAAAVCEAHHDEYGPIWPKEIAPWQVHLCAVR
;
A
#
# COMPACT_ATOMS: atom_id res chain seq x y z
N VAL A 1 9.22 -12.39 10.18
CA VAL A 1 9.91 -11.38 9.36
C VAL A 1 10.06 -10.12 10.17
N VAL A 2 11.26 -9.54 10.19
CA VAL A 2 11.54 -8.22 10.76
C VAL A 2 11.94 -7.30 9.62
N VAL A 3 11.34 -6.13 9.54
CA VAL A 3 11.66 -5.13 8.52
C VAL A 3 12.11 -3.85 9.20
N PHE A 4 13.35 -3.45 8.92
CA PHE A 4 13.86 -2.16 9.34
C PHE A 4 13.59 -1.10 8.28
N ILE A 5 13.07 0.03 8.70
CA ILE A 5 12.71 1.16 7.84
C ILE A 5 13.05 2.46 8.56
N ARG A 6 13.23 3.53 7.83
CA ARG A 6 13.44 4.86 8.41
C ARG A 6 12.22 5.29 9.24
N GLY A 7 12.43 5.80 10.44
CA GLY A 7 11.39 6.02 11.45
C GLY A 7 10.31 7.04 11.08
N ASP A 8 10.50 7.85 10.03
CA ASP A 8 9.50 8.78 9.50
C ASP A 8 8.65 8.20 8.35
N LEU A 9 8.85 6.92 8.01
CA LEU A 9 8.14 6.22 6.94
C LEU A 9 7.29 5.07 7.49
N GLU A 10 6.31 4.66 6.71
CA GLU A 10 5.45 3.52 6.97
C GLU A 10 5.68 2.43 5.91
N ILE A 11 5.54 1.17 6.33
CA ILE A 11 5.55 0.02 5.43
C ILE A 11 4.19 -0.11 4.74
N ILE A 12 4.19 -0.53 3.48
CA ILE A 12 2.99 -1.00 2.79
C ILE A 12 3.01 -2.53 2.72
N GLU A 13 2.10 -3.17 3.43
CA GLU A 13 2.01 -4.64 3.56
C GLU A 13 1.98 -5.35 2.21
N THR A 14 1.29 -4.78 1.23
CA THR A 14 1.19 -5.35 -0.12
C THR A 14 2.56 -5.54 -0.78
N LYS A 15 3.49 -4.60 -0.60
CA LYS A 15 4.85 -4.75 -1.13
C LYS A 15 5.59 -5.90 -0.45
N LEU A 16 5.42 -6.03 0.86
CA LEU A 16 6.05 -7.10 1.64
C LEU A 16 5.46 -8.47 1.31
N VAL A 17 4.14 -8.60 1.19
CA VAL A 17 3.43 -9.80 0.72
C VAL A 17 3.92 -10.23 -0.67
N ASN A 18 4.03 -9.28 -1.60
CA ASN A 18 4.50 -9.57 -2.96
C ASN A 18 5.97 -10.04 -2.98
N TYR A 19 6.80 -9.50 -2.10
CA TYR A 19 8.20 -9.90 -1.98
C TYR A 19 8.35 -11.30 -1.38
N LEU A 20 7.61 -11.58 -0.31
CA LEU A 20 7.67 -12.86 0.40
C LEU A 20 6.92 -13.98 -0.33
N GLY A 21 5.94 -13.63 -1.17
CA GLY A 21 5.06 -14.60 -1.84
C GLY A 21 4.03 -15.26 -0.92
N ASP A 22 3.85 -14.74 0.29
CA ASP A 22 2.96 -15.31 1.31
C ASP A 22 2.21 -14.21 2.09
N GLN A 23 1.11 -14.58 2.72
CA GLN A 23 0.35 -13.68 3.58
C GLN A 23 1.11 -13.39 4.88
N ILE A 24 1.00 -12.17 5.35
CA ILE A 24 1.63 -11.72 6.58
C ILE A 24 0.58 -11.20 7.58
N HIS A 25 0.92 -11.29 8.85
CA HIS A 25 0.18 -10.68 9.93
C HIS A 25 1.15 -9.99 10.87
N THR A 26 0.71 -8.90 11.49
CA THR A 26 1.50 -8.22 12.52
C THR A 26 1.78 -9.20 13.66
N ALA A 27 3.05 -9.40 13.98
CA ALA A 27 3.46 -10.26 15.08
C ALA A 27 3.17 -9.61 16.44
N VAL A 28 2.71 -10.42 17.37
CA VAL A 28 2.69 -10.04 18.79
C VAL A 28 4.04 -10.42 19.38
N ILE A 29 4.76 -9.42 19.89
CA ILE A 29 6.05 -9.63 20.53
C ILE A 29 5.80 -10.16 21.95
N THR A 30 6.30 -11.37 22.22
CA THR A 30 6.26 -12.02 23.54
C THR A 30 7.68 -12.18 24.06
N GLU A 31 7.83 -12.41 25.35
CA GLU A 31 9.14 -12.70 25.98
C GLU A 31 9.85 -13.89 25.32
N GLU A 32 9.10 -14.89 24.85
CA GLU A 32 9.62 -16.08 24.18
C GLU A 32 10.34 -15.75 22.85
N CYS A 33 9.98 -14.66 22.19
CA CYS A 33 10.61 -14.24 20.93
C CYS A 33 12.06 -13.77 21.12
N GLY A 34 12.47 -13.42 22.34
CA GLY A 34 13.77 -12.81 22.60
C GLY A 34 13.90 -11.37 22.09
N LEU A 35 12.79 -10.70 21.87
CA LEU A 35 12.74 -9.32 21.36
C LEU A 35 12.19 -8.39 22.44
N ASN A 36 12.85 -7.24 22.62
CA ASN A 36 12.41 -6.17 23.51
C ASN A 36 11.58 -5.14 22.73
N ALA A 37 10.26 -5.16 22.90
CA ALA A 37 9.36 -4.24 22.22
C ALA A 37 9.74 -2.78 22.50
N GLY A 38 9.84 -1.96 21.45
CA GLY A 38 10.29 -0.56 21.56
C GLY A 38 11.81 -0.36 21.48
N TYR A 39 12.61 -1.42 21.65
CA TYR A 39 14.08 -1.33 21.68
C TYR A 39 14.76 -2.19 20.63
N ILE A 40 14.01 -2.68 19.65
CA ILE A 40 14.54 -3.55 18.58
C ILE A 40 15.42 -2.73 17.64
N GLY A 41 16.62 -3.25 17.35
CA GLY A 41 17.57 -2.64 16.43
C GLY A 41 18.31 -3.68 15.59
N PRO A 42 18.94 -3.26 14.47
CA PRO A 42 19.57 -4.18 13.53
C PRO A 42 20.92 -4.74 14.03
N VAL A 43 21.57 -4.06 14.96
CA VAL A 43 22.89 -4.45 15.47
C VAL A 43 22.74 -5.41 16.63
N GLY A 44 23.29 -6.62 16.49
CA GLY A 44 23.19 -7.63 17.54
C GLY A 44 21.77 -8.19 17.73
N LEU A 45 20.92 -8.09 16.73
CA LEU A 45 19.57 -8.65 16.77
C LEU A 45 19.61 -10.15 16.98
N HIS A 46 18.88 -10.63 17.97
CA HIS A 46 18.70 -12.05 18.25
C HIS A 46 17.22 -12.38 18.37
N ILE A 47 16.77 -13.40 17.66
CA ILE A 47 15.36 -13.84 17.63
C ILE A 47 15.33 -15.34 17.86
N ASN A 48 14.56 -15.79 18.84
CA ASN A 48 14.45 -17.20 19.24
C ASN A 48 13.57 -18.06 18.30
N ALA A 49 13.40 -17.65 17.05
CA ALA A 49 12.61 -18.37 16.06
C ALA A 49 13.24 -18.23 14.66
N PRO A 50 12.94 -19.12 13.71
CA PRO A 50 13.31 -18.92 12.31
C PRO A 50 12.79 -17.56 11.81
N HIS A 51 13.68 -16.74 11.26
CA HIS A 51 13.35 -15.40 10.87
C HIS A 51 14.07 -14.94 9.61
N VAL A 52 13.51 -13.91 8.98
CA VAL A 52 14.12 -13.17 7.89
C VAL A 52 14.18 -11.70 8.31
N VAL A 53 15.33 -11.09 8.13
CA VAL A 53 15.54 -9.65 8.39
C VAL A 53 15.69 -8.93 7.06
N LEU A 54 14.88 -7.91 6.85
CA LEU A 54 14.82 -7.12 5.63
C LEU A 54 15.03 -5.64 5.95
N TYR A 55 15.56 -4.91 4.97
CA TYR A 55 15.83 -3.49 5.11
C TYR A 55 15.15 -2.72 3.98
N ASP A 56 14.50 -1.62 4.34
CA ASP A 56 13.93 -0.72 3.34
C ASP A 56 15.02 0.12 2.67
N LYS A 57 14.87 0.40 1.39
CA LYS A 57 15.79 1.24 0.60
C LYS A 57 16.03 2.63 1.18
N SER A 58 15.14 3.13 2.02
CA SER A 58 15.33 4.39 2.71
C SER A 58 16.52 4.40 3.68
N LEU A 59 17.03 3.22 4.04
CA LEU A 59 18.19 3.05 4.92
C LEU A 59 19.51 2.89 4.16
N GLU A 60 19.47 2.60 2.86
CA GLU A 60 20.66 2.37 2.04
C GLU A 60 21.60 3.59 2.06
N GLY A 61 22.87 3.36 2.39
CA GLY A 61 23.90 4.40 2.50
C GLY A 61 23.66 5.43 3.60
N ARG A 62 22.76 5.16 4.55
CA ARG A 62 22.48 6.07 5.66
C ARG A 62 23.44 5.88 6.81
N ASN A 63 23.81 7.00 7.43
CA ASN A 63 24.64 7.04 8.61
C ASN A 63 24.06 7.99 9.67
N ASN A 64 24.66 8.00 10.84
CA ASN A 64 24.27 8.82 11.98
C ASN A 64 22.79 8.64 12.38
N LEU A 65 22.30 7.39 12.26
CA LEU A 65 20.94 7.01 12.67
C LEU A 65 20.90 6.68 14.16
N SER A 66 19.69 6.66 14.72
CA SER A 66 19.41 6.09 16.06
C SER A 66 18.51 4.87 15.88
N CYS A 67 18.76 3.83 16.66
CA CYS A 67 17.94 2.61 16.67
C CYS A 67 17.92 1.97 18.05
N GLY A 68 17.03 1.02 18.27
CA GLY A 68 17.06 0.21 19.49
C GLY A 68 18.38 -0.54 19.63
N ALA A 69 18.77 -0.84 20.86
CA ALA A 69 19.97 -1.62 21.18
C ALA A 69 19.66 -3.08 21.53
N ASN A 70 18.43 -3.55 21.30
CA ASN A 70 17.90 -4.86 21.70
C ASN A 70 17.92 -5.11 23.21
N GLU A 71 18.07 -4.07 23.99
CA GLU A 71 18.06 -4.05 25.44
C GLU A 71 17.10 -2.98 25.92
N GLU A 72 16.33 -3.25 26.98
CA GLU A 72 15.35 -2.34 27.52
C GLU A 72 16.01 -1.03 27.96
N GLU A 73 15.39 0.10 27.61
CA GLU A 73 15.86 1.47 27.89
C GLU A 73 17.15 1.90 27.12
N TYR A 74 17.73 1.04 26.26
CA TYR A 74 18.93 1.35 25.52
C TYR A 74 18.70 1.57 24.03
N HIS A 75 19.40 2.57 23.49
CA HIS A 75 19.44 2.88 22.06
C HIS A 75 20.86 3.16 21.59
N PHE A 76 21.17 2.73 20.39
CA PHE A 76 22.38 3.15 19.69
C PHE A 76 22.19 4.51 19.03
N LYS A 77 23.25 5.33 19.05
CA LYS A 77 23.37 6.58 18.29
C LYS A 77 24.55 6.48 17.32
N GLY A 78 24.42 7.14 16.18
CA GLY A 78 25.48 7.16 15.19
C GLY A 78 25.60 5.85 14.42
N LEU A 79 24.50 5.08 14.31
CA LEU A 79 24.43 3.88 13.46
C LEU A 79 24.75 4.25 12.03
N ASP A 80 25.65 3.51 11.42
CA ASP A 80 26.04 3.58 10.00
C ASP A 80 25.70 2.24 9.37
N MET A 81 24.82 2.27 8.35
CA MET A 81 24.28 1.04 7.77
C MET A 81 25.37 0.20 7.07
N GLU A 82 26.36 0.84 6.46
CA GLU A 82 27.44 0.12 5.78
C GLU A 82 28.47 -0.45 6.77
N ARG A 83 28.74 0.28 7.84
CA ARG A 83 29.71 -0.11 8.86
C ARG A 83 29.16 -1.18 9.81
N ASP A 84 27.95 -0.98 10.30
CA ASP A 84 27.41 -1.70 11.47
C ASP A 84 26.45 -2.84 11.10
N VAL A 85 25.85 -2.79 9.89
CA VAL A 85 24.90 -3.80 9.42
C VAL A 85 25.50 -4.51 8.22
N LYS A 86 25.99 -5.73 8.45
CA LYS A 86 26.58 -6.54 7.39
C LYS A 86 25.51 -7.29 6.60
N ASP A 87 25.76 -7.47 5.32
CA ASP A 87 24.91 -8.27 4.41
C ASP A 87 23.44 -7.80 4.35
N ALA A 88 23.21 -6.49 4.50
CA ALA A 88 21.88 -5.91 4.41
C ALA A 88 21.34 -5.97 2.97
N GLU A 89 20.20 -6.61 2.78
CA GLU A 89 19.46 -6.61 1.52
C GLU A 89 18.39 -5.51 1.55
N TYR A 90 18.50 -4.53 0.65
CA TYR A 90 17.62 -3.37 0.60
C TYR A 90 16.52 -3.53 -0.45
N HIS A 91 15.25 -3.42 -0.01
CA HIS A 91 14.08 -3.51 -0.86
C HIS A 91 13.15 -2.31 -0.66
N ASP A 92 12.29 -2.03 -1.63
CA ASP A 92 11.31 -0.95 -1.55
C ASP A 92 10.05 -1.45 -0.84
N PHE A 93 9.93 -1.16 0.46
CA PHE A 93 8.75 -1.47 1.26
C PHE A 93 7.99 -0.23 1.72
N ALA A 94 8.59 0.95 1.60
CA ALA A 94 8.00 2.19 2.07
C ALA A 94 6.71 2.56 1.31
N LYS A 95 5.76 3.10 2.06
CA LYS A 95 4.58 3.76 1.52
C LYS A 95 4.96 5.07 0.89
N VAL A 96 4.30 5.41 -0.19
CA VAL A 96 4.47 6.72 -0.84
C VAL A 96 4.02 7.83 0.11
N TYR A 97 4.79 8.91 0.19
CA TYR A 97 4.54 10.06 1.06
C TYR A 97 4.54 11.38 0.29
N GLU A 98 3.90 12.38 0.86
CA GLU A 98 3.84 13.73 0.31
C GLU A 98 5.25 14.33 0.15
N GLY A 99 5.53 14.92 -1.01
CA GLY A 99 6.86 15.46 -1.33
C GLY A 99 7.92 14.40 -1.65
N GLY A 100 7.53 13.14 -1.81
CA GLY A 100 8.43 12.07 -2.23
C GLY A 100 9.05 12.31 -3.60
N ILE A 101 10.15 11.60 -3.88
CA ILE A 101 10.86 11.70 -5.16
C ILE A 101 10.14 10.85 -6.21
N CYS A 102 9.79 11.46 -7.32
CA CYS A 102 9.20 10.74 -8.45
C CYS A 102 10.27 9.84 -9.13
N PRO A 103 10.05 8.52 -9.25
CA PRO A 103 11.03 7.63 -9.87
C PRO A 103 11.26 7.89 -11.37
N LYS A 104 10.33 8.57 -12.05
CA LYS A 104 10.48 8.90 -13.47
C LYS A 104 11.30 10.17 -13.72
N CYS A 105 11.12 11.21 -12.92
CA CYS A 105 11.78 12.51 -13.15
C CYS A 105 12.82 12.87 -12.09
N GLY A 106 12.97 12.10 -11.02
CA GLY A 106 13.94 12.34 -9.95
C GLY A 106 13.69 13.58 -9.08
N LYS A 107 12.54 14.26 -9.25
CA LYS A 107 12.19 15.47 -8.51
C LYS A 107 11.24 15.16 -7.35
N LYS A 108 11.26 16.00 -6.32
CA LYS A 108 10.29 15.96 -5.21
C LYS A 108 8.92 16.49 -5.67
N THR A 109 8.18 15.68 -6.41
CA THR A 109 6.92 16.09 -7.05
C THR A 109 5.72 15.22 -6.71
N VAL A 110 5.90 14.24 -5.84
CA VAL A 110 4.78 13.39 -5.40
C VAL A 110 3.85 14.21 -4.54
N ARG A 111 2.55 14.18 -4.90
CA ARG A 111 1.46 14.77 -4.12
C ARG A 111 0.46 13.69 -3.77
N ILE A 112 -0.08 13.77 -2.56
CA ILE A 112 -1.10 12.86 -2.08
C ILE A 112 -2.40 13.63 -1.95
N SER A 113 -3.46 13.14 -2.59
CA SER A 113 -4.82 13.67 -2.45
C SER A 113 -5.79 12.55 -2.14
N LYS A 114 -6.81 12.86 -1.35
CA LYS A 114 -7.94 11.96 -1.15
C LYS A 114 -8.88 12.08 -2.34
N GLY A 115 -9.40 10.96 -2.80
CA GLY A 115 -10.40 10.88 -3.85
C GLY A 115 -11.53 9.94 -3.45
N ILE A 116 -12.67 10.09 -4.11
CA ILE A 116 -13.79 9.17 -3.98
C ILE A 116 -13.68 8.15 -5.10
N GLU A 117 -13.59 6.85 -4.74
CA GLU A 117 -13.61 5.77 -5.74
C GLU A 117 -15.03 5.61 -6.30
N VAL A 118 -15.23 5.98 -7.54
CA VAL A 118 -16.53 5.88 -8.22
C VAL A 118 -16.68 4.64 -9.09
N GLY A 119 -15.58 4.02 -9.48
CA GLY A 119 -15.55 2.78 -10.24
C GLY A 119 -14.20 2.10 -10.15
N ASN A 120 -14.16 0.81 -10.49
CA ASN A 120 -12.95 0.01 -10.43
C ASN A 120 -12.90 -1.02 -11.57
N ILE A 121 -11.68 -1.39 -11.95
CA ILE A 121 -11.37 -2.46 -12.88
C ILE A 121 -10.59 -3.53 -12.13
N PHE A 122 -11.13 -4.75 -12.12
CA PHE A 122 -10.50 -5.88 -11.44
C PHE A 122 -9.90 -6.83 -12.47
N GLN A 123 -8.61 -7.06 -12.40
CA GLN A 123 -7.92 -8.10 -13.18
C GLN A 123 -8.01 -9.42 -12.41
N LEU A 124 -9.02 -10.22 -12.70
CA LEU A 124 -9.28 -11.48 -12.01
C LEU A 124 -8.37 -12.63 -12.49
N GLY A 125 -7.73 -12.48 -13.62
CA GLY A 125 -6.90 -13.52 -14.23
C GLY A 125 -7.67 -14.82 -14.43
N THR A 126 -7.10 -15.93 -14.02
CA THR A 126 -7.73 -17.26 -14.11
C THR A 126 -8.28 -17.78 -12.79
N LYS A 127 -8.36 -16.93 -11.74
CA LYS A 127 -8.76 -17.35 -10.38
C LYS A 127 -10.08 -18.13 -10.37
N TYR A 128 -11.09 -17.60 -11.02
CA TYR A 128 -12.42 -18.22 -11.05
C TYR A 128 -12.56 -19.26 -12.16
N THR A 129 -12.03 -18.98 -13.34
CA THR A 129 -12.13 -19.89 -14.49
C THR A 129 -11.44 -21.23 -14.25
N LYS A 130 -10.28 -21.24 -13.58
CA LYS A 130 -9.63 -22.49 -13.16
C LYS A 130 -10.47 -23.27 -12.16
N SER A 131 -11.02 -22.62 -11.12
CA SER A 131 -11.88 -23.26 -10.11
C SER A 131 -13.15 -23.86 -10.74
N MET A 132 -13.72 -23.18 -11.74
CA MET A 132 -14.90 -23.62 -12.48
C MET A 132 -14.57 -24.63 -13.57
N LYS A 133 -13.29 -24.95 -13.80
CA LYS A 133 -12.80 -25.79 -14.92
C LYS A 133 -13.29 -25.30 -16.28
N MET A 134 -13.47 -23.99 -16.43
CA MET A 134 -13.93 -23.37 -17.65
C MET A 134 -12.80 -23.33 -18.66
N THR A 135 -13.08 -23.83 -19.89
CA THR A 135 -12.10 -23.80 -20.97
C THR A 135 -12.79 -23.40 -22.28
N TYR A 136 -12.01 -22.87 -23.20
CA TYR A 136 -12.39 -22.69 -24.62
C TYR A 136 -11.30 -23.26 -25.53
N VAL A 137 -11.65 -23.51 -26.78
CA VAL A 137 -10.68 -23.93 -27.80
C VAL A 137 -10.27 -22.68 -28.58
N ASP A 138 -8.97 -22.41 -28.62
CA ASP A 138 -8.43 -21.28 -29.36
C ASP A 138 -8.35 -21.56 -30.88
N LYS A 139 -7.85 -20.59 -31.66
CA LYS A 139 -7.71 -20.69 -33.14
C LYS A 139 -6.77 -21.80 -33.59
N ASP A 140 -5.87 -22.26 -32.72
CA ASP A 140 -4.87 -23.28 -32.97
C ASP A 140 -5.35 -24.68 -32.54
N GLY A 141 -6.60 -24.79 -32.05
CA GLY A 141 -7.21 -26.02 -31.56
C GLY A 141 -6.87 -26.40 -30.14
N GLU A 142 -6.12 -25.54 -29.41
CA GLU A 142 -5.66 -25.79 -28.07
C GLU A 142 -6.71 -25.36 -27.03
N ARG A 143 -6.80 -26.11 -25.93
CA ARG A 143 -7.66 -25.76 -24.79
C ARG A 143 -7.01 -24.71 -23.91
N GLN A 144 -7.66 -23.58 -23.77
CA GLN A 144 -7.22 -22.44 -22.95
C GLN A 144 -8.18 -22.17 -21.82
N THR A 145 -7.64 -21.64 -20.70
CA THR A 145 -8.46 -21.13 -19.60
C THR A 145 -8.70 -19.62 -19.81
N PRO A 146 -9.96 -19.16 -19.84
CA PRO A 146 -10.24 -17.75 -20.05
C PRO A 146 -9.67 -16.86 -18.95
N ILE A 147 -9.11 -15.72 -19.36
CA ILE A 147 -8.71 -14.64 -18.46
C ILE A 147 -9.92 -13.74 -18.24
N MET A 148 -10.24 -13.47 -16.98
CA MET A 148 -11.39 -12.64 -16.60
C MET A 148 -10.97 -11.24 -16.15
N GLY A 149 -11.80 -10.27 -16.51
CA GLY A 149 -11.85 -8.96 -15.91
C GLY A 149 -13.24 -8.71 -15.31
N CYS A 150 -13.32 -7.83 -14.34
CA CYS A 150 -14.57 -7.34 -13.79
C CYS A 150 -14.54 -5.81 -13.76
N TYR A 151 -15.66 -5.18 -14.09
CA TYR A 151 -15.77 -3.73 -14.20
C TYR A 151 -16.97 -3.29 -13.39
N GLY A 152 -16.74 -2.41 -12.41
CA GLY A 152 -17.77 -1.96 -11.51
C GLY A 152 -17.86 -0.44 -11.45
N ILE A 153 -19.08 0.11 -11.43
CA ILE A 153 -19.34 1.51 -11.17
C ILE A 153 -20.35 1.61 -10.03
N GLY A 154 -20.00 2.34 -8.98
CA GLY A 154 -20.88 2.61 -7.85
C GLY A 154 -21.83 3.76 -8.17
N VAL A 155 -22.99 3.48 -8.80
CA VAL A 155 -23.91 4.51 -9.28
C VAL A 155 -24.34 5.46 -8.16
N GLY A 156 -24.72 4.95 -6.99
CA GLY A 156 -25.08 5.77 -5.84
C GLY A 156 -23.92 6.61 -5.32
N ARG A 157 -22.71 6.02 -5.26
CA ARG A 157 -21.50 6.74 -4.87
C ARG A 157 -21.12 7.81 -5.89
N LEU A 158 -21.29 7.53 -7.18
CA LEU A 158 -21.06 8.51 -8.25
C LEU A 158 -22.02 9.71 -8.11
N ALA A 159 -23.31 9.46 -7.88
CA ALA A 159 -24.28 10.52 -7.64
C ALA A 159 -23.90 11.38 -6.42
N ALA A 160 -23.54 10.73 -5.30
CA ALA A 160 -23.08 11.43 -4.11
C ALA A 160 -21.80 12.25 -4.36
N ALA A 161 -20.85 11.72 -5.13
CA ALA A 161 -19.62 12.43 -5.49
C ALA A 161 -19.89 13.66 -6.38
N VAL A 162 -20.87 13.58 -7.26
CA VAL A 162 -21.31 14.74 -8.05
C VAL A 162 -21.94 15.80 -7.16
N CYS A 163 -22.80 15.41 -6.21
CA CYS A 163 -23.37 16.36 -5.24
C CYS A 163 -22.29 17.03 -4.40
N GLU A 164 -21.27 16.27 -3.96
CA GLU A 164 -20.14 16.79 -3.18
C GLU A 164 -19.29 17.79 -3.98
N ALA A 165 -19.10 17.54 -5.28
CA ALA A 165 -18.32 18.41 -6.16
C ALA A 165 -19.09 19.65 -6.65
N HIS A 166 -20.42 19.58 -6.70
CA HIS A 166 -21.29 20.59 -7.28
C HIS A 166 -22.45 20.92 -6.33
N HIS A 167 -22.19 21.77 -5.36
CA HIS A 167 -23.19 22.25 -4.39
C HIS A 167 -22.90 23.69 -3.97
N ASP A 168 -23.91 24.34 -3.40
CA ASP A 168 -23.82 25.58 -2.65
C ASP A 168 -24.43 25.42 -1.26
N GLU A 169 -24.67 26.51 -0.56
CA GLU A 169 -25.30 26.51 0.77
C GLU A 169 -26.77 26.03 0.78
N TYR A 170 -27.42 25.98 -0.38
CA TYR A 170 -28.82 25.57 -0.53
C TYR A 170 -28.97 24.12 -0.99
N GLY A 171 -27.91 23.48 -1.49
CA GLY A 171 -27.93 22.07 -1.89
C GLY A 171 -27.20 21.75 -3.18
N PRO A 172 -27.45 20.57 -3.76
CA PRO A 172 -26.77 20.11 -4.95
C PRO A 172 -27.10 20.95 -6.19
N ILE A 173 -26.08 21.28 -6.97
CA ILE A 173 -26.22 21.92 -8.30
C ILE A 173 -25.88 20.85 -9.35
N TRP A 174 -26.90 20.24 -9.92
CA TRP A 174 -26.71 19.18 -10.90
C TRP A 174 -26.11 19.70 -12.20
N PRO A 175 -25.03 19.14 -12.72
CA PRO A 175 -24.56 19.39 -14.07
C PRO A 175 -25.68 19.11 -15.08
N LYS A 176 -25.74 19.91 -16.13
CA LYS A 176 -26.80 19.83 -17.16
C LYS A 176 -26.99 18.46 -17.77
N GLU A 177 -25.88 17.73 -17.93
CA GLU A 177 -25.81 16.41 -18.55
C GLU A 177 -26.52 15.31 -17.76
N ILE A 178 -26.68 15.51 -16.44
CA ILE A 178 -27.30 14.53 -15.54
C ILE A 178 -28.44 15.11 -14.72
N ALA A 179 -28.79 16.38 -14.94
CA ALA A 179 -29.93 17.01 -14.28
C ALA A 179 -31.22 16.32 -14.74
N PRO A 180 -32.14 15.93 -13.79
CA PRO A 180 -33.40 15.29 -14.15
C PRO A 180 -34.27 16.18 -15.05
N TRP A 181 -34.18 17.49 -14.84
CA TRP A 181 -34.92 18.51 -15.58
C TRP A 181 -34.03 19.69 -15.92
N GLN A 182 -34.18 20.28 -17.11
CA GLN A 182 -33.49 21.50 -17.48
C GLN A 182 -34.16 22.75 -16.91
N VAL A 183 -35.43 22.67 -16.57
CA VAL A 183 -36.24 23.75 -16.00
C VAL A 183 -37.17 23.19 -14.93
N HIS A 184 -37.22 23.88 -13.80
CA HIS A 184 -38.14 23.60 -12.72
C HIS A 184 -39.00 24.82 -12.46
N LEU A 185 -40.31 24.69 -12.55
CA LEU A 185 -41.27 25.73 -12.28
C LEU A 185 -41.86 25.59 -10.87
N CYS A 186 -41.63 26.59 -10.03
CA CYS A 186 -42.19 26.64 -8.69
C CYS A 186 -43.33 27.67 -8.67
N ALA A 187 -44.55 27.26 -8.33
CA ALA A 187 -45.65 28.16 -8.08
C ALA A 187 -45.55 28.70 -6.65
N VAL A 188 -45.41 30.01 -6.52
CA VAL A 188 -45.44 30.70 -5.24
C VAL A 188 -46.83 31.23 -5.00
N ARG A 189 -47.42 30.92 -3.85
CA ARG A 189 -48.73 31.41 -3.41
C ARG A 189 -48.57 32.67 -2.59
#